data_3de6925721a462da93f405b2791b3749
#
_entry.id   3de6925721a462da93f405b2791b3749
#
_cell.length_a   1.000
_cell.length_b   1.000
_cell.length_c   1.000
_cell.angle_alpha   90.00
_cell.angle_beta   90.00
_cell.angle_gamma   90.00
#
_symmetry.space_group_name_H-M   'P 1'
#
loop_
_entity.id
_entity.type
_entity.pdbx_description
1 polymer ?
#
loop_
_entity_poly.entity_id
_entity_poly.type
_entity_poly.pdbx_seq_one_letter_code
_entity_poly.pdbx_strand_id
1 'polypeptide(L)'
;MKKRSLLVIMLSIFFTFSIFTKPILALNAEKIKKEPVKENKGLDVEARSALLIEPSTGKILFEKNKDEQYAPASVTKVMTMLLTMEAVDSGKIKLKDKVTVSENAKKMGGSTMLLDTGEVRTVEELLKGVGIASGNDAAVALGEYLAGSEDAFVEKMNKRANELGMKNTTFKNCTGLPIEGHKSTANDISKMSMELLKHPQILKYTGTYMETISEGRKSPIELVNHNKLVRFFKGCDGLKTGFTNEAKYCISATATKNHVRMLCVIMGAPTYKIRNRDASALMNYGFSKFEYKNVIKKDSEIEKVVFNKKGDKYLIAKAKDEFSIALERGKDNKIEKKTILNKKKQYKKGEEIGRCDILLNGKVCGSVKVYSDRDIRVGNFLNELKDNLIKMFDNAV
;
A
#
# COMPACT_ATOMS: atom_id res chain seq x y z
N MET A 1 -28.24 -33.33 79.03
CA MET A 1 -26.92 -32.62 79.09
C MET A 1 -25.85 -33.55 78.56
N LYS A 2 -25.12 -33.18 77.58
CA LYS A 2 -23.84 -33.54 77.04
C LYS A 2 -23.88 -33.60 75.48
N LYS A 3 -23.41 -32.55 74.87
CA LYS A 3 -23.18 -32.44 73.43
C LYS A 3 -22.03 -33.39 73.02
N ARG A 4 -22.23 -34.17 72.01
CA ARG A 4 -21.14 -34.87 71.32
C ARG A 4 -20.98 -34.24 69.96
N SER A 5 -19.82 -33.59 69.77
CA SER A 5 -19.34 -33.05 68.52
C SER A 5 -18.98 -34.17 67.55
N LEU A 6 -19.55 -34.15 66.38
CA LEU A 6 -19.18 -35.03 65.27
C LEU A 6 -18.14 -34.31 64.43
N LEU A 7 -16.91 -34.80 64.47
CA LEU A 7 -15.79 -34.31 63.67
C LEU A 7 -15.89 -34.90 62.25
N VAL A 8 -16.27 -34.08 61.27
CA VAL A 8 -16.27 -34.50 59.87
C VAL A 8 -14.90 -34.18 59.33
N ILE A 9 -14.12 -35.21 59.00
CA ILE A 9 -12.84 -35.11 58.29
C ILE A 9 -13.19 -34.97 56.83
N MET A 10 -13.02 -33.72 56.29
CA MET A 10 -13.03 -33.50 54.87
C MET A 10 -11.64 -33.81 54.29
N LEU A 11 -11.56 -34.93 53.57
CA LEU A 11 -10.38 -35.27 52.75
C LEU A 11 -10.40 -34.38 51.50
N SER A 12 -9.60 -33.34 51.49
CA SER A 12 -9.36 -32.52 50.30
C SER A 12 -8.36 -33.23 49.35
N ILE A 13 -8.91 -33.82 48.30
CA ILE A 13 -8.12 -34.36 47.20
C ILE A 13 -7.60 -33.16 46.38
N PHE A 14 -6.34 -32.80 46.55
CA PHE A 14 -5.62 -31.89 45.68
C PHE A 14 -5.37 -32.58 44.34
N PHE A 15 -6.21 -32.29 43.35
CA PHE A 15 -5.94 -32.62 41.97
C PHE A 15 -4.94 -31.58 41.44
N THR A 16 -3.66 -31.92 41.47
CA THR A 16 -2.60 -31.12 40.80
C THR A 16 -2.76 -31.31 39.29
N PHE A 17 -3.40 -30.36 38.64
CA PHE A 17 -3.38 -30.24 37.19
C PHE A 17 -1.98 -29.77 36.76
N SER A 18 -1.10 -30.72 36.45
CA SER A 18 0.17 -30.41 35.76
C SER A 18 -0.15 -29.96 34.35
N ILE A 19 -0.20 -28.63 34.17
CA ILE A 19 -0.24 -28.02 32.84
C ILE A 19 1.14 -28.27 32.22
N PHE A 20 1.24 -29.29 31.38
CA PHE A 20 2.35 -29.44 30.45
C PHE A 20 2.25 -28.32 29.41
N THR A 21 2.82 -27.16 29.74
CA THR A 21 3.17 -26.15 28.72
C THR A 21 4.33 -26.72 27.91
N LYS A 22 4.00 -27.28 26.75
CA LYS A 22 5.04 -27.50 25.72
C LYS A 22 5.69 -26.14 25.44
N PRO A 23 7.02 -26.04 25.45
CA PRO A 23 7.67 -24.83 25.03
C PRO A 23 7.25 -24.58 23.58
N ILE A 24 6.61 -23.43 23.34
CA ILE A 24 6.45 -22.89 21.98
C ILE A 24 7.88 -22.81 21.44
N LEU A 25 8.21 -23.70 20.50
CA LEU A 25 9.43 -23.57 19.72
C LEU A 25 9.45 -22.14 19.20
N ALA A 26 10.37 -21.35 19.74
CA ALA A 26 10.73 -20.09 19.13
C ALA A 26 11.06 -20.43 17.67
N LEU A 27 10.18 -19.98 16.76
CA LEU A 27 10.50 -19.98 15.34
C LEU A 27 11.80 -19.20 15.23
N ASN A 28 12.87 -19.93 14.96
CA ASN A 28 14.13 -19.34 14.55
C ASN A 28 13.80 -18.35 13.43
N ALA A 29 13.91 -17.07 13.74
CA ALA A 29 14.01 -16.06 12.72
C ALA A 29 15.29 -16.42 11.96
N GLU A 30 15.12 -17.23 10.90
CA GLU A 30 16.18 -17.42 9.93
C GLU A 30 16.62 -16.01 9.54
N LYS A 31 17.84 -15.68 9.91
CA LYS A 31 18.56 -14.52 9.40
C LYS A 31 18.48 -14.66 7.88
N ILE A 32 17.50 -13.95 7.28
CA ILE A 32 17.50 -13.74 5.85
C ILE A 32 18.85 -13.11 5.58
N LYS A 33 19.80 -13.90 5.08
CA LYS A 33 21.05 -13.39 4.56
C LYS A 33 20.65 -12.38 3.50
N LYS A 34 20.77 -11.09 3.83
CA LYS A 34 20.70 -10.02 2.84
C LYS A 34 21.83 -10.31 1.86
N GLU A 35 21.50 -10.84 0.69
CA GLU A 35 22.47 -10.84 -0.40
C GLU A 35 22.94 -9.40 -0.55
N PRO A 36 24.25 -9.15 -0.54
CA PRO A 36 24.75 -7.81 -0.77
C PRO A 36 24.22 -7.35 -2.13
N VAL A 37 23.52 -6.23 -2.15
CA VAL A 37 23.10 -5.59 -3.40
C VAL A 37 24.41 -5.33 -4.15
N LYS A 38 24.66 -6.07 -5.23
CA LYS A 38 25.85 -5.90 -6.06
C LYS A 38 25.93 -4.43 -6.45
N GLU A 39 27.03 -3.76 -6.09
CA GLU A 39 27.32 -2.42 -6.63
C GLU A 39 27.09 -2.48 -8.14
N ASN A 40 26.06 -1.77 -8.59
CA ASN A 40 25.75 -1.69 -10.01
C ASN A 40 26.81 -0.78 -10.66
N LYS A 41 27.93 -1.37 -11.04
CA LYS A 41 28.96 -0.70 -11.85
C LYS A 41 28.26 -0.14 -13.11
N GLY A 42 28.08 1.17 -13.15
CA GLY A 42 27.51 1.88 -14.31
C GLY A 42 26.35 2.85 -14.02
N LEU A 43 25.81 2.91 -12.80
CA LEU A 43 24.86 3.95 -12.41
C LEU A 43 25.54 4.97 -11.51
N ASP A 44 25.91 6.10 -12.11
CA ASP A 44 26.48 7.23 -11.37
C ASP A 44 25.33 8.08 -10.79
N VAL A 45 25.12 7.96 -9.47
CA VAL A 45 24.12 8.72 -8.71
C VAL A 45 24.84 9.71 -7.81
N GLU A 46 24.73 11.00 -8.13
CA GLU A 46 25.38 12.07 -7.36
C GLU A 46 24.63 12.45 -6.08
N ALA A 47 23.32 12.17 -6.01
CA ALA A 47 22.53 12.43 -4.80
C ALA A 47 23.14 11.76 -3.57
N ARG A 48 22.95 12.38 -2.37
CA ARG A 48 23.48 11.85 -1.11
C ARG A 48 22.90 10.49 -0.75
N SER A 49 21.59 10.33 -0.97
CA SER A 49 20.87 9.07 -0.72
C SER A 49 19.92 8.79 -1.87
N ALA A 50 19.81 7.51 -2.23
CA ALA A 50 18.92 7.07 -3.30
C ALA A 50 18.41 5.65 -3.06
N LEU A 51 17.18 5.38 -3.51
CA LEU A 51 16.56 4.07 -3.50
C LEU A 51 15.73 3.89 -4.77
N LEU A 52 15.87 2.74 -5.42
CA LEU A 52 14.98 2.30 -6.47
C LEU A 52 14.34 0.98 -6.06
N ILE A 53 13.02 0.91 -6.15
CA ILE A 53 12.25 -0.27 -5.78
C ILE A 53 11.19 -0.59 -6.85
N GLU A 54 10.93 -1.88 -7.06
CA GLU A 54 9.76 -2.35 -7.78
C GLU A 54 8.64 -2.60 -6.75
N PRO A 55 7.57 -1.76 -6.74
CA PRO A 55 6.63 -1.72 -5.62
C PRO A 55 5.77 -2.97 -5.45
N SER A 56 5.47 -3.71 -6.54
CA SER A 56 4.57 -4.87 -6.45
C SER A 56 5.22 -6.06 -5.74
N THR A 57 6.53 -6.21 -5.86
CA THR A 57 7.30 -7.26 -5.19
C THR A 57 8.06 -6.75 -3.96
N GLY A 58 8.18 -5.43 -3.80
CA GLY A 58 9.01 -4.81 -2.78
C GLY A 58 10.51 -4.96 -3.03
N LYS A 59 10.92 -5.35 -4.26
CA LYS A 59 12.33 -5.62 -4.58
C LYS A 59 13.11 -4.32 -4.74
N ILE A 60 14.15 -4.18 -3.92
CA ILE A 60 15.13 -3.10 -4.05
C ILE A 60 16.10 -3.44 -5.19
N LEU A 61 16.24 -2.52 -6.15
CA LEU A 61 17.07 -2.66 -7.35
C LEU A 61 18.34 -1.83 -7.28
N PHE A 62 18.30 -0.75 -6.53
CA PHE A 62 19.43 0.13 -6.27
C PHE A 62 19.27 0.76 -4.90
N GLU A 63 20.36 0.86 -4.15
CA GLU A 63 20.39 1.61 -2.89
C GLU A 63 21.74 2.33 -2.73
N LYS A 64 21.68 3.55 -2.21
CA LYS A 64 22.81 4.36 -1.77
C LYS A 64 22.42 5.09 -0.50
N ASN A 65 23.08 4.84 0.61
CA ASN A 65 22.83 5.50 1.91
C ASN A 65 21.33 5.54 2.27
N LYS A 66 20.59 4.49 1.96
CA LYS A 66 19.11 4.48 2.02
C LYS A 66 18.54 4.69 3.42
N ASP A 67 19.31 4.36 4.45
CA ASP A 67 18.91 4.43 5.85
C ASP A 67 19.52 5.65 6.59
N GLU A 68 20.30 6.49 5.88
CA GLU A 68 20.80 7.76 6.44
C GLU A 68 19.67 8.80 6.54
N GLN A 69 19.65 9.51 7.67
CA GLN A 69 18.63 10.53 7.96
C GLN A 69 18.98 11.86 7.33
N TYR A 70 18.05 12.40 6.57
CA TYR A 70 18.10 13.76 5.99
C TYR A 70 16.76 14.47 6.18
N ALA A 71 16.78 15.79 6.10
CA ALA A 71 15.55 16.57 6.01
C ALA A 71 14.82 16.21 4.70
N PRO A 72 13.54 15.81 4.74
CA PRO A 72 12.79 15.38 3.56
C PRO A 72 12.24 16.54 2.72
N ALA A 73 12.27 17.77 3.25
CA ALA A 73 11.57 18.93 2.70
C ALA A 73 10.10 18.57 2.38
N SER A 74 9.52 19.13 1.30
CA SER A 74 8.12 18.88 0.93
C SER A 74 7.81 17.44 0.48
N VAL A 75 8.79 16.51 0.47
CA VAL A 75 8.48 15.08 0.32
C VAL A 75 7.68 14.56 1.54
N THR A 76 7.75 15.25 2.67
CA THR A 76 6.86 15.09 3.84
C THR A 76 5.38 14.99 3.46
N LYS A 77 4.95 15.77 2.46
CA LYS A 77 3.55 15.81 2.02
C LYS A 77 3.03 14.50 1.40
N VAL A 78 3.92 13.54 1.14
CA VAL A 78 3.50 12.17 0.81
C VAL A 78 2.70 11.57 1.96
N MET A 79 3.11 11.79 3.22
CA MET A 79 2.36 11.37 4.40
C MET A 79 1.05 12.15 4.56
N THR A 80 1.05 13.46 4.28
CA THR A 80 -0.17 14.28 4.31
C THR A 80 -1.20 13.77 3.30
N MET A 81 -0.76 13.47 2.06
CA MET A 81 -1.62 12.89 1.04
C MET A 81 -2.09 11.48 1.41
N LEU A 82 -1.21 10.66 2.00
CA LEU A 82 -1.56 9.30 2.43
C LEU A 82 -2.69 9.32 3.46
N LEU A 83 -2.54 10.06 4.54
CA LEU A 83 -3.57 10.14 5.59
C LEU A 83 -4.89 10.71 5.07
N THR A 84 -4.83 11.65 4.13
CA THR A 84 -6.03 12.19 3.48
C THR A 84 -6.71 11.13 2.62
N MET A 85 -5.96 10.37 1.81
CA MET A 85 -6.53 9.32 0.98
C MET A 85 -7.07 8.13 1.79
N GLU A 86 -6.40 7.75 2.87
CA GLU A 86 -6.91 6.74 3.82
C GLU A 86 -8.23 7.17 4.45
N ALA A 87 -8.38 8.46 4.78
CA ALA A 87 -9.64 8.99 5.31
C ALA A 87 -10.76 9.00 4.25
N VAL A 88 -10.43 9.29 2.99
CA VAL A 88 -11.38 9.22 1.86
C VAL A 88 -11.83 7.78 1.61
N ASP A 89 -10.88 6.85 1.49
CA ASP A 89 -11.19 5.44 1.15
C ASP A 89 -11.92 4.72 2.28
N SER A 90 -11.69 5.12 3.54
CA SER A 90 -12.46 4.62 4.69
C SER A 90 -13.84 5.26 4.85
N GLY A 91 -14.19 6.24 4.00
CA GLY A 91 -15.47 6.96 4.05
C GLY A 91 -15.61 7.96 5.20
N LYS A 92 -14.53 8.25 5.94
CA LYS A 92 -14.53 9.26 7.02
C LYS A 92 -14.72 10.67 6.48
N ILE A 93 -14.21 10.95 5.31
CA ILE A 93 -14.37 12.20 4.58
C ILE A 93 -14.66 11.89 3.10
N LYS A 94 -15.15 12.89 2.38
CA LYS A 94 -15.39 12.83 0.93
C LYS A 94 -14.54 13.86 0.21
N LEU A 95 -14.16 13.59 -1.02
CA LEU A 95 -13.41 14.55 -1.85
C LEU A 95 -14.14 15.88 -2.04
N LYS A 96 -15.47 15.87 -1.99
CA LYS A 96 -16.34 17.07 -2.13
C LYS A 96 -16.60 17.79 -0.81
N ASP A 97 -16.13 17.28 0.32
CA ASP A 97 -16.29 17.95 1.60
C ASP A 97 -15.59 19.30 1.57
N LYS A 98 -16.23 20.29 2.17
CA LYS A 98 -15.74 21.66 2.21
C LYS A 98 -14.89 21.90 3.44
N VAL A 99 -13.71 22.44 3.21
CA VAL A 99 -12.73 22.80 4.24
C VAL A 99 -12.57 24.30 4.24
N THR A 100 -12.75 24.90 5.41
CA THR A 100 -12.52 26.35 5.63
C THR A 100 -11.06 26.55 5.98
N VAL A 101 -10.39 27.44 5.25
CA VAL A 101 -8.98 27.75 5.45
C VAL A 101 -8.80 28.58 6.72
N SER A 102 -7.98 28.13 7.63
CA SER A 102 -7.64 28.83 8.89
C SER A 102 -6.64 29.96 8.66
N GLU A 103 -6.50 30.81 9.66
CA GLU A 103 -5.44 31.83 9.70
C GLU A 103 -4.05 31.19 9.72
N ASN A 104 -3.90 30.06 10.41
CA ASN A 104 -2.64 29.29 10.45
C ASN A 104 -2.26 28.78 9.05
N ALA A 105 -3.20 28.17 8.33
CA ALA A 105 -2.98 27.72 6.95
C ALA A 105 -2.60 28.89 6.03
N LYS A 106 -3.32 30.02 6.10
CA LYS A 106 -3.03 31.24 5.32
C LYS A 106 -1.63 31.79 5.54
N LYS A 107 -1.11 31.74 6.78
CA LYS A 107 0.21 32.27 7.14
C LYS A 107 1.39 31.43 6.64
N MET A 108 1.13 30.26 6.07
CA MET A 108 2.20 29.38 5.60
C MET A 108 3.04 30.03 4.52
N GLY A 109 4.35 30.02 4.70
CA GLY A 109 5.32 30.46 3.72
C GLY A 109 5.72 29.35 2.72
N GLY A 110 6.60 29.67 1.80
CA GLY A 110 7.10 28.77 0.76
C GLY A 110 6.11 28.58 -0.39
N SER A 111 5.95 27.33 -0.88
CA SER A 111 4.97 27.04 -1.94
C SER A 111 3.57 27.04 -1.37
N THR A 112 2.64 27.78 -1.96
CA THR A 112 1.24 27.90 -1.51
C THR A 112 0.30 27.90 -2.71
N MET A 113 -0.99 27.70 -2.43
CA MET A 113 -2.09 27.96 -3.37
C MET A 113 -2.59 29.40 -3.28
N LEU A 114 -1.99 30.24 -2.44
CA LEU A 114 -2.42 31.61 -2.13
C LEU A 114 -3.87 31.62 -1.59
N LEU A 115 -4.16 30.73 -0.64
CA LEU A 115 -5.46 30.65 0.01
C LEU A 115 -5.65 31.79 1.00
N ASP A 116 -6.88 32.30 1.12
CA ASP A 116 -7.24 33.35 2.08
C ASP A 116 -7.94 32.75 3.31
N THR A 117 -7.79 33.40 4.48
CA THR A 117 -8.48 33.01 5.70
C THR A 117 -10.00 33.05 5.47
N GLY A 118 -10.70 31.99 5.87
CA GLY A 118 -12.13 31.85 5.66
C GLY A 118 -12.52 31.38 4.24
N GLU A 119 -11.56 31.28 3.33
CA GLU A 119 -11.80 30.68 2.00
C GLU A 119 -12.21 29.21 2.16
N VAL A 120 -13.20 28.80 1.39
CA VAL A 120 -13.70 27.42 1.42
C VAL A 120 -13.26 26.67 0.17
N ARG A 121 -12.57 25.55 0.37
CA ARG A 121 -12.11 24.65 -0.69
C ARG A 121 -12.55 23.23 -0.43
N THR A 122 -12.70 22.46 -1.50
CA THR A 122 -12.95 21.02 -1.36
C THR A 122 -11.67 20.28 -0.97
N VAL A 123 -11.82 19.11 -0.31
CA VAL A 123 -10.70 18.20 -0.05
C VAL A 123 -9.92 17.87 -1.33
N GLU A 124 -10.64 17.69 -2.46
CA GLU A 124 -10.02 17.42 -3.77
C GLU A 124 -9.16 18.58 -4.26
N GLU A 125 -9.64 19.83 -4.18
CA GLU A 125 -8.86 21.01 -4.57
C GLU A 125 -7.60 21.18 -3.71
N LEU A 126 -7.73 20.94 -2.40
CA LEU A 126 -6.58 20.99 -1.50
C LEU A 126 -5.57 19.86 -1.81
N LEU A 127 -6.02 18.63 -2.10
CA LEU A 127 -5.15 17.53 -2.56
C LEU A 127 -4.43 17.87 -3.86
N LYS A 128 -5.10 18.51 -4.82
CA LYS A 128 -4.48 19.03 -6.05
C LYS A 128 -3.42 20.09 -5.73
N GLY A 129 -3.73 21.03 -4.83
CA GLY A 129 -2.77 22.01 -4.36
C GLY A 129 -1.51 21.39 -3.74
N VAL A 130 -1.67 20.38 -2.90
CA VAL A 130 -0.57 19.64 -2.28
C VAL A 130 0.25 18.86 -3.31
N GLY A 131 -0.43 18.10 -4.17
CA GLY A 131 0.21 17.18 -5.12
C GLY A 131 0.90 17.90 -6.29
N ILE A 132 0.26 18.92 -6.85
CA ILE A 132 0.72 19.66 -8.03
C ILE A 132 1.66 20.80 -7.61
N ALA A 133 1.13 21.80 -6.89
CA ALA A 133 1.87 23.01 -6.55
C ALA A 133 2.64 22.94 -5.22
N SER A 134 2.56 21.82 -4.50
CA SER A 134 3.23 21.68 -3.20
C SER A 134 2.73 22.66 -2.12
N GLY A 135 1.44 23.09 -2.20
CA GLY A 135 0.85 24.08 -1.30
C GLY A 135 1.01 23.74 0.18
N ASN A 136 1.69 24.59 0.93
CA ASN A 136 1.85 24.45 2.38
C ASN A 136 0.55 24.81 3.09
N ASP A 137 -0.12 25.86 2.64
CA ASP A 137 -1.46 26.27 3.07
C ASP A 137 -2.49 25.15 2.91
N ALA A 138 -2.51 24.51 1.74
CA ALA A 138 -3.39 23.38 1.48
C ALA A 138 -3.05 22.17 2.37
N ALA A 139 -1.77 21.90 2.64
CA ALA A 139 -1.37 20.80 3.50
C ALA A 139 -1.81 21.01 4.96
N VAL A 140 -1.65 22.24 5.47
CA VAL A 140 -2.11 22.61 6.83
C VAL A 140 -3.63 22.56 6.91
N ALA A 141 -4.36 23.11 5.93
CA ALA A 141 -5.81 23.09 5.91
C ALA A 141 -6.36 21.63 5.92
N LEU A 142 -5.75 20.70 5.15
CA LEU A 142 -6.10 19.29 5.19
C LEU A 142 -5.77 18.65 6.56
N GLY A 143 -4.61 18.97 7.13
CA GLY A 143 -4.20 18.47 8.45
C GLY A 143 -5.16 18.89 9.54
N GLU A 144 -5.51 20.17 9.60
CA GLU A 144 -6.47 20.72 10.55
C GLU A 144 -7.87 20.12 10.37
N TYR A 145 -8.32 19.95 9.13
CA TYR A 145 -9.60 19.32 8.84
C TYR A 145 -9.66 17.86 9.32
N LEU A 146 -8.57 17.10 9.16
CA LEU A 146 -8.50 15.69 9.52
C LEU A 146 -8.27 15.44 11.01
N ALA A 147 -7.73 16.40 11.73
CA ALA A 147 -7.27 16.20 13.11
C ALA A 147 -7.69 17.29 14.10
N GLY A 148 -8.26 18.40 13.63
CA GLY A 148 -8.64 19.56 14.44
C GLY A 148 -7.52 20.58 14.61
N SER A 149 -6.24 20.17 14.51
CA SER A 149 -5.07 21.06 14.51
C SER A 149 -3.91 20.44 13.73
N GLU A 150 -2.91 21.26 13.33
CA GLU A 150 -1.68 20.75 12.73
C GLU A 150 -0.92 19.84 13.70
N ASP A 151 -0.82 20.19 14.98
CA ASP A 151 -0.12 19.37 15.99
C ASP A 151 -0.74 17.98 16.11
N ALA A 152 -2.06 17.90 16.26
CA ALA A 152 -2.77 16.63 16.30
C ALA A 152 -2.63 15.83 14.99
N PHE A 153 -2.48 16.51 13.85
CA PHE A 153 -2.20 15.86 12.59
C PHE A 153 -0.77 15.31 12.53
N VAL A 154 0.21 16.04 13.04
CA VAL A 154 1.60 15.59 13.15
C VAL A 154 1.71 14.35 14.04
N GLU A 155 0.95 14.28 15.14
CA GLU A 155 0.85 13.07 15.96
C GLU A 155 0.34 11.88 15.14
N LYS A 156 -0.71 12.07 14.33
CA LYS A 156 -1.21 11.03 13.41
C LYS A 156 -0.18 10.64 12.37
N MET A 157 0.59 11.58 11.82
CA MET A 157 1.67 11.30 10.87
C MET A 157 2.74 10.40 11.51
N ASN A 158 3.19 10.72 12.73
CA ASN A 158 4.19 9.94 13.44
C ASN A 158 3.66 8.57 13.86
N LYS A 159 2.40 8.46 14.30
CA LYS A 159 1.74 7.19 14.57
C LYS A 159 1.73 6.32 13.30
N ARG A 160 1.31 6.88 12.17
CA ARG A 160 1.26 6.15 10.91
C ARG A 160 2.65 5.74 10.42
N ALA A 161 3.65 6.60 10.61
CA ALA A 161 5.04 6.26 10.32
C ALA A 161 5.51 5.04 11.13
N ASN A 162 5.19 4.97 12.41
CA ASN A 162 5.50 3.81 13.25
C ASN A 162 4.78 2.53 12.75
N GLU A 163 3.50 2.61 12.39
CA GLU A 163 2.73 1.49 11.84
C GLU A 163 3.33 0.97 10.53
N LEU A 164 3.87 1.85 9.68
CA LEU A 164 4.57 1.52 8.45
C LEU A 164 6.01 1.04 8.68
N GLY A 165 6.48 1.02 9.94
CA GLY A 165 7.85 0.65 10.26
C GLY A 165 8.91 1.66 9.77
N MET A 166 8.56 2.94 9.72
CA MET A 166 9.47 4.05 9.37
C MET A 166 10.29 4.46 10.59
N LYS A 167 11.19 3.60 11.01
CA LYS A 167 11.92 3.71 12.28
C LYS A 167 12.89 4.90 12.39
N ASN A 168 13.27 5.46 11.24
CA ASN A 168 14.22 6.57 11.15
C ASN A 168 13.54 7.87 10.69
N THR A 169 12.22 7.99 10.93
CA THR A 169 11.44 9.16 10.53
C THR A 169 10.78 9.81 11.73
N THR A 170 10.89 11.14 11.79
CA THR A 170 10.15 11.99 12.73
C THR A 170 9.59 13.17 11.97
N PHE A 171 8.28 13.33 11.99
CA PHE A 171 7.59 14.51 11.48
C PHE A 171 7.40 15.54 12.60
N LYS A 172 7.64 16.82 12.28
CA LYS A 172 7.43 17.98 13.18
C LYS A 172 6.40 18.97 12.63
N ASN A 173 6.08 18.86 11.35
CA ASN A 173 5.02 19.59 10.68
C ASN A 173 4.50 18.76 9.49
N CYS A 174 3.38 19.16 8.90
CA CYS A 174 2.76 18.44 7.78
C CYS A 174 3.25 18.91 6.40
N THR A 175 4.15 19.89 6.34
CA THR A 175 4.58 20.59 5.11
C THR A 175 6.00 20.23 4.68
N GLY A 176 6.88 19.90 5.63
CA GLY A 176 8.32 19.70 5.41
C GLY A 176 9.12 21.02 5.41
N LEU A 177 8.57 22.09 5.99
CA LEU A 177 9.33 23.30 6.28
C LEU A 177 10.44 22.99 7.29
N PRO A 178 11.58 23.71 7.24
CA PRO A 178 12.71 23.44 8.11
C PRO A 178 12.35 23.60 9.60
N ILE A 179 12.60 22.56 10.36
CA ILE A 179 12.50 22.54 11.81
C ILE A 179 13.41 21.43 12.34
N GLU A 180 14.07 21.68 13.46
CA GLU A 180 14.99 20.72 14.06
C GLU A 180 14.30 19.37 14.36
N GLY A 181 14.98 18.29 14.04
CA GLY A 181 14.47 16.93 14.25
C GLY A 181 13.45 16.43 13.21
N HIS A 182 13.08 17.24 12.20
CA HIS A 182 12.24 16.80 11.09
C HIS A 182 13.07 16.04 10.07
N LYS A 183 13.16 14.71 10.20
CA LYS A 183 14.06 13.87 9.41
C LYS A 183 13.37 12.60 8.91
N SER A 184 13.89 12.06 7.82
CA SER A 184 13.49 10.78 7.23
C SER A 184 14.65 10.17 6.47
N THR A 185 14.42 8.99 5.88
CA THR A 185 15.40 8.28 5.05
C THR A 185 14.77 7.92 3.71
N ALA A 186 15.57 7.62 2.69
CA ALA A 186 15.04 7.17 1.40
C ALA A 186 14.23 5.86 1.56
N ASN A 187 14.67 4.98 2.45
CA ASN A 187 13.99 3.73 2.77
C ASN A 187 12.60 3.99 3.41
N ASP A 188 12.51 4.88 4.40
CA ASP A 188 11.25 5.18 5.05
C ASP A 188 10.29 5.96 4.13
N ILE A 189 10.81 6.91 3.34
CA ILE A 189 10.03 7.59 2.30
C ILE A 189 9.45 6.58 1.30
N SER A 190 10.21 5.54 0.92
CA SER A 190 9.71 4.52 0.01
C SER A 190 8.52 3.75 0.60
N LYS A 191 8.52 3.47 1.92
CA LYS A 191 7.41 2.77 2.60
C LYS A 191 6.12 3.57 2.54
N MET A 192 6.14 4.86 2.93
CA MET A 192 4.94 5.71 2.85
C MET A 192 4.52 5.96 1.39
N SER A 193 5.47 6.00 0.46
CA SER A 193 5.17 6.15 -0.97
C SER A 193 4.50 4.90 -1.54
N MET A 194 4.98 3.70 -1.19
CA MET A 194 4.34 2.45 -1.58
C MET A 194 2.93 2.31 -0.99
N GLU A 195 2.73 2.79 0.24
CA GLU A 195 1.40 2.80 0.85
C GLU A 195 0.46 3.75 0.12
N LEU A 196 0.92 4.97 -0.21
CA LEU A 196 0.14 5.93 -1.00
C LEU A 196 -0.23 5.39 -2.39
N LEU A 197 0.61 4.58 -3.01
CA LEU A 197 0.33 3.94 -4.30
C LEU A 197 -0.83 2.93 -4.26
N LYS A 198 -1.24 2.47 -3.07
CA LYS A 198 -2.46 1.65 -2.90
C LYS A 198 -3.75 2.45 -3.09
N HIS A 199 -3.65 3.79 -3.11
CA HIS A 199 -4.72 4.74 -3.36
C HIS A 199 -4.56 5.36 -4.77
N PRO A 200 -4.86 4.64 -5.85
CA PRO A 200 -4.47 5.03 -7.22
C PRO A 200 -5.10 6.35 -7.68
N GLN A 201 -6.15 6.81 -7.03
CA GLN A 201 -6.79 8.09 -7.34
C GLN A 201 -5.83 9.27 -7.16
N ILE A 202 -4.88 9.18 -6.21
CA ILE A 202 -3.90 10.26 -5.97
C ILE A 202 -3.02 10.54 -7.19
N LEU A 203 -2.78 9.51 -8.02
CA LEU A 203 -1.97 9.63 -9.23
C LEU A 203 -2.59 10.55 -10.27
N LYS A 204 -3.92 10.74 -10.24
CA LYS A 204 -4.59 11.74 -11.08
C LYS A 204 -4.14 13.15 -10.75
N TYR A 205 -3.85 13.42 -9.47
CA TYR A 205 -3.40 14.74 -9.02
C TYR A 205 -1.89 14.88 -9.16
N THR A 206 -1.11 13.95 -8.62
CA THR A 206 0.35 14.01 -8.68
C THR A 206 0.90 13.86 -10.09
N GLY A 207 0.18 13.21 -11.01
CA GLY A 207 0.49 13.05 -12.42
C GLY A 207 0.04 14.21 -13.32
N THR A 208 -0.69 15.19 -12.79
CA THR A 208 -1.11 16.38 -13.52
C THR A 208 0.01 17.40 -13.58
N TYR A 209 0.37 17.88 -14.78
CA TYR A 209 1.42 18.87 -14.94
C TYR A 209 0.97 20.29 -14.62
N MET A 210 -0.22 20.69 -15.11
CA MET A 210 -0.82 21.99 -14.84
C MET A 210 -2.32 21.85 -14.69
N GLU A 211 -2.89 22.61 -13.78
CA GLU A 211 -4.36 22.70 -13.59
C GLU A 211 -4.72 24.08 -13.07
N THR A 212 -5.89 24.59 -13.49
CA THR A 212 -6.42 25.88 -13.05
C THR A 212 -7.63 25.64 -12.16
N ILE A 213 -7.65 26.23 -10.97
CA ILE A 213 -8.79 26.22 -10.05
C ILE A 213 -9.42 27.63 -10.08
N SER A 214 -10.64 27.72 -10.56
CA SER A 214 -11.34 29.02 -10.76
C SER A 214 -12.56 29.19 -9.86
N GLU A 215 -13.14 28.10 -9.37
CA GLU A 215 -14.42 28.11 -8.64
C GLU A 215 -14.32 28.96 -7.37
N GLY A 216 -15.26 29.90 -7.22
CA GLY A 216 -15.38 30.72 -6.02
C GLY A 216 -14.29 31.80 -5.82
N ARG A 217 -13.48 32.11 -6.86
CA ARG A 217 -12.43 33.15 -6.79
C ARG A 217 -12.56 34.17 -7.92
N LYS A 218 -12.21 35.43 -7.58
CA LYS A 218 -12.09 36.50 -8.60
C LYS A 218 -10.92 36.25 -9.56
N SER A 219 -9.81 35.67 -9.04
CA SER A 219 -8.65 35.32 -9.84
C SER A 219 -8.41 33.82 -9.75
N PRO A 220 -8.27 33.11 -10.87
CA PRO A 220 -7.94 31.69 -10.91
C PRO A 220 -6.60 31.38 -10.23
N ILE A 221 -6.47 30.18 -9.68
CA ILE A 221 -5.21 29.65 -9.17
C ILE A 221 -4.62 28.73 -10.24
N GLU A 222 -3.45 29.04 -10.75
CA GLU A 222 -2.72 28.15 -11.63
C GLU A 222 -1.78 27.26 -10.81
N LEU A 223 -2.04 25.97 -10.83
CA LEU A 223 -1.19 24.96 -10.22
C LEU A 223 -0.20 24.43 -11.27
N VAL A 224 1.08 24.53 -11.00
CA VAL A 224 2.14 23.98 -11.86
C VAL A 224 2.95 22.95 -11.10
N ASN A 225 3.07 21.74 -11.65
CA ASN A 225 3.74 20.65 -10.98
C ASN A 225 5.24 20.90 -10.85
N HIS A 226 5.72 20.86 -9.62
CA HIS A 226 7.14 20.96 -9.30
C HIS A 226 7.92 19.71 -9.74
N ASN A 227 7.25 18.58 -9.93
CA ASN A 227 7.83 17.38 -10.52
C ASN A 227 7.83 17.47 -12.05
N LYS A 228 8.89 18.03 -12.62
CA LYS A 228 9.02 18.15 -14.08
C LYS A 228 9.07 16.81 -14.80
N LEU A 229 9.37 15.70 -14.10
CA LEU A 229 9.36 14.36 -14.70
C LEU A 229 7.96 13.96 -15.19
N VAL A 230 6.89 14.47 -14.58
CA VAL A 230 5.50 14.25 -15.03
C VAL A 230 5.32 14.66 -16.51
N ARG A 231 6.02 15.73 -16.95
CA ARG A 231 5.99 16.17 -18.35
C ARG A 231 7.07 15.51 -19.22
N PHE A 232 8.28 15.32 -18.67
CA PHE A 232 9.47 15.02 -19.47
C PHE A 232 9.95 13.56 -19.35
N PHE A 233 9.38 12.76 -18.45
CA PHE A 233 9.69 11.33 -18.34
C PHE A 233 8.45 10.50 -18.63
N LYS A 234 8.43 9.83 -19.78
CA LYS A 234 7.28 9.05 -20.23
C LYS A 234 6.84 8.02 -19.15
N GLY A 235 5.57 8.11 -18.77
CA GLY A 235 4.95 7.24 -17.76
C GLY A 235 5.10 7.72 -16.32
N CYS A 236 5.76 8.87 -16.05
CA CYS A 236 5.81 9.44 -14.71
C CYS A 236 4.43 10.02 -14.32
N ASP A 237 3.91 9.58 -13.18
CA ASP A 237 2.59 9.95 -12.65
C ASP A 237 2.64 10.42 -11.18
N GLY A 238 3.83 10.71 -10.67
CA GLY A 238 3.98 11.25 -9.30
C GLY A 238 5.39 11.09 -8.76
N LEU A 239 5.59 11.19 -7.43
CA LEU A 239 4.61 11.59 -6.40
C LEU A 239 4.86 13.03 -5.92
N LYS A 240 6.08 13.30 -5.38
CA LYS A 240 6.37 14.58 -4.72
C LYS A 240 7.83 14.96 -4.77
N THR A 241 8.09 16.25 -5.02
CA THR A 241 9.43 16.87 -4.91
C THR A 241 9.55 17.65 -3.60
N GLY A 242 10.78 17.88 -3.17
CA GLY A 242 11.10 18.74 -2.04
C GLY A 242 12.40 19.52 -2.27
N PHE A 243 12.49 20.71 -1.69
CA PHE A 243 13.69 21.49 -1.61
C PHE A 243 13.68 22.38 -0.39
N THR A 244 14.77 22.39 0.35
CA THR A 244 15.20 23.43 1.29
C THR A 244 16.72 23.55 1.21
N ASN A 245 17.28 24.61 1.76
CA ASN A 245 18.74 24.78 1.76
C ASN A 245 19.45 23.63 2.51
N GLU A 246 18.84 23.05 3.52
CA GLU A 246 19.34 21.90 4.28
C GLU A 246 19.17 20.58 3.51
N ALA A 247 17.93 20.31 3.08
CA ALA A 247 17.57 19.07 2.41
C ALA A 247 18.19 18.93 1.02
N LYS A 248 18.55 20.05 0.36
CA LYS A 248 18.84 20.12 -1.07
C LYS A 248 17.65 19.60 -1.88
N TYR A 249 17.87 19.05 -3.05
CA TYR A 249 16.77 18.61 -3.93
C TYR A 249 16.43 17.15 -3.69
N CYS A 250 15.17 16.93 -3.30
CA CYS A 250 14.62 15.61 -2.99
C CYS A 250 13.45 15.30 -3.93
N ILE A 251 13.19 14.01 -4.14
CA ILE A 251 12.01 13.51 -4.84
C ILE A 251 11.66 12.10 -4.40
N SER A 252 10.36 11.83 -4.25
CA SER A 252 9.77 10.51 -4.43
C SER A 252 9.09 10.51 -5.79
N ALA A 253 9.63 9.77 -6.76
CA ALA A 253 9.11 9.69 -8.12
C ALA A 253 8.60 8.29 -8.43
N THR A 254 7.48 8.20 -9.14
CA THR A 254 6.96 6.95 -9.66
C THR A 254 6.63 7.07 -11.13
N ALA A 255 6.82 5.98 -11.86
CA ALA A 255 6.48 5.90 -13.27
C ALA A 255 6.04 4.48 -13.63
N THR A 256 5.19 4.36 -14.65
CA THR A 256 4.76 3.08 -15.21
C THR A 256 5.11 2.99 -16.68
N LYS A 257 5.81 1.92 -17.08
CA LYS A 257 6.05 1.58 -18.49
C LYS A 257 5.72 0.10 -18.71
N ASN A 258 4.97 -0.19 -19.76
CA ASN A 258 4.59 -1.56 -20.10
C ASN A 258 4.03 -2.33 -18.87
N HIS A 259 3.14 -1.68 -18.12
CA HIS A 259 2.50 -2.19 -16.90
C HIS A 259 3.45 -2.49 -15.72
N VAL A 260 4.74 -2.25 -15.83
CA VAL A 260 5.68 -2.30 -14.71
C VAL A 260 5.77 -0.92 -14.10
N ARG A 261 5.64 -0.83 -12.77
CA ARG A 261 5.84 0.41 -12.00
C ARG A 261 7.21 0.41 -11.33
N MET A 262 7.85 1.56 -11.33
CA MET A 262 9.06 1.83 -10.54
C MET A 262 8.79 2.96 -9.56
N LEU A 263 9.35 2.86 -8.38
CA LEU A 263 9.39 3.91 -7.37
C LEU A 263 10.85 4.26 -7.09
N CYS A 264 11.20 5.53 -7.23
CA CYS A 264 12.54 6.05 -7.01
C CYS A 264 12.51 7.17 -5.97
N VAL A 265 13.31 7.05 -4.92
CA VAL A 265 13.51 8.10 -3.92
C VAL A 265 14.92 8.65 -4.06
N ILE A 266 15.05 9.97 -4.19
CA ILE A 266 16.31 10.70 -4.20
C ILE A 266 16.28 11.72 -3.06
N MET A 267 17.35 11.78 -2.28
CA MET A 267 17.53 12.79 -1.23
C MET A 267 18.88 13.47 -1.37
N GLY A 268 18.90 14.77 -1.14
CA GLY A 268 20.14 15.55 -1.09
C GLY A 268 20.87 15.70 -2.41
N ALA A 269 20.18 15.73 -3.53
CA ALA A 269 20.80 16.05 -4.83
C ALA A 269 21.24 17.53 -4.85
N PRO A 270 22.43 17.86 -5.38
CA PRO A 270 22.95 19.24 -5.34
C PRO A 270 22.13 20.21 -6.19
N THR A 271 21.52 19.76 -7.27
CA THR A 271 20.66 20.58 -8.15
C THR A 271 19.40 19.82 -8.57
N TYR A 272 18.37 20.56 -9.00
CA TYR A 272 17.16 19.94 -9.56
C TYR A 272 17.45 19.14 -10.84
N LYS A 273 18.44 19.54 -11.64
CA LYS A 273 18.85 18.81 -12.85
C LYS A 273 19.43 17.45 -12.49
N ILE A 274 20.32 17.40 -11.49
CA ILE A 274 20.93 16.16 -10.99
C ILE A 274 19.85 15.26 -10.37
N ARG A 275 18.96 15.80 -9.52
CA ARG A 275 17.83 15.05 -8.97
C ARG A 275 17.01 14.35 -10.06
N ASN A 276 16.65 15.10 -11.11
CA ASN A 276 15.84 14.56 -12.20
C ASN A 276 16.63 13.56 -13.06
N ARG A 277 17.92 13.82 -13.33
CA ARG A 277 18.81 12.90 -14.04
C ARG A 277 18.93 11.57 -13.29
N ASP A 278 19.28 11.63 -12.01
CA ASP A 278 19.48 10.42 -11.17
C ASP A 278 18.18 9.61 -11.08
N ALA A 279 17.03 10.26 -10.82
CA ALA A 279 15.74 9.59 -10.77
C ALA A 279 15.38 8.94 -12.11
N SER A 280 15.63 9.62 -13.23
CA SER A 280 15.37 9.09 -14.58
C SER A 280 16.27 7.91 -14.92
N ALA A 281 17.56 8.00 -14.59
CA ALA A 281 18.54 6.94 -14.83
C ALA A 281 18.15 5.68 -14.02
N LEU A 282 17.85 5.84 -12.74
CA LEU A 282 17.42 4.72 -11.88
C LEU A 282 16.11 4.08 -12.37
N MET A 283 15.09 4.87 -12.69
CA MET A 283 13.83 4.30 -13.19
C MET A 283 14.02 3.58 -14.52
N ASN A 284 14.81 4.14 -15.47
CA ASN A 284 15.12 3.46 -16.73
C ASN A 284 15.89 2.16 -16.49
N TYR A 285 16.85 2.15 -15.57
CA TYR A 285 17.52 0.92 -15.16
C TYR A 285 16.52 -0.12 -14.64
N GLY A 286 15.60 0.28 -13.75
CA GLY A 286 14.55 -0.61 -13.26
C GLY A 286 13.73 -1.21 -14.39
N PHE A 287 13.24 -0.37 -15.31
CA PHE A 287 12.46 -0.85 -16.47
C PHE A 287 13.23 -1.80 -17.38
N SER A 288 14.56 -1.68 -17.46
CA SER A 288 15.38 -2.63 -18.24
C SER A 288 15.48 -4.00 -17.57
N LYS A 289 15.28 -4.09 -16.25
CA LYS A 289 15.42 -5.32 -15.46
C LYS A 289 14.14 -6.12 -15.33
N PHE A 290 12.99 -5.54 -15.64
CA PHE A 290 11.70 -6.18 -15.47
C PHE A 290 10.94 -6.30 -16.78
N GLU A 291 10.09 -7.30 -16.83
CA GLU A 291 9.06 -7.48 -17.84
C GLU A 291 7.71 -7.75 -17.18
N TYR A 292 6.66 -7.44 -17.91
CA TYR A 292 5.29 -7.66 -17.48
C TYR A 292 4.80 -9.00 -18.01
N LYS A 293 4.20 -9.80 -17.14
CA LYS A 293 3.54 -11.05 -17.52
C LYS A 293 2.11 -11.06 -16.98
N ASN A 294 1.16 -11.23 -17.89
CA ASN A 294 -0.22 -11.50 -17.50
C ASN A 294 -0.31 -12.98 -17.07
N VAL A 295 -0.59 -13.20 -15.79
CA VAL A 295 -0.62 -14.55 -15.17
C VAL A 295 -2.02 -15.10 -15.14
N ILE A 296 -3.02 -14.25 -14.98
CA ILE A 296 -4.44 -14.59 -14.94
C ILE A 296 -5.19 -13.58 -15.82
N LYS A 297 -5.91 -14.08 -16.81
CA LYS A 297 -6.84 -13.28 -17.62
C LYS A 297 -8.20 -13.24 -16.91
N LYS A 298 -8.89 -12.12 -17.01
CA LYS A 298 -10.30 -12.03 -16.55
C LYS A 298 -11.13 -13.13 -17.18
N ASP A 299 -12.03 -13.74 -16.42
CA ASP A 299 -12.95 -14.82 -16.80
C ASP A 299 -12.26 -16.15 -17.22
N SER A 300 -10.91 -16.21 -17.10
CA SER A 300 -10.18 -17.46 -17.36
C SER A 300 -10.46 -18.51 -16.28
N GLU A 301 -10.40 -19.76 -16.68
CA GLU A 301 -10.48 -20.90 -15.77
C GLU A 301 -9.24 -20.94 -14.87
N ILE A 302 -9.48 -21.05 -13.57
CA ILE A 302 -8.43 -21.13 -12.55
C ILE A 302 -8.28 -22.58 -12.11
N GLU A 303 -9.40 -23.22 -11.75
CA GLU A 303 -9.39 -24.56 -11.18
C GLU A 303 -10.73 -25.27 -11.39
N LYS A 304 -10.69 -26.57 -11.66
CA LYS A 304 -11.85 -27.46 -11.64
C LYS A 304 -11.98 -28.04 -10.23
N VAL A 305 -13.03 -27.64 -9.51
CA VAL A 305 -13.31 -28.10 -8.14
C VAL A 305 -14.31 -29.24 -8.17
N VAL A 306 -13.86 -30.41 -7.75
CA VAL A 306 -14.68 -31.63 -7.75
C VAL A 306 -15.22 -31.89 -6.34
N PHE A 307 -16.52 -32.22 -6.23
CA PHE A 307 -17.22 -32.43 -4.96
C PHE A 307 -17.61 -33.88 -4.68
N ASN A 308 -17.36 -34.79 -5.62
CA ASN A 308 -17.64 -36.22 -5.40
C ASN A 308 -16.55 -37.11 -6.02
N LYS A 309 -16.51 -38.37 -5.57
CA LYS A 309 -15.50 -39.36 -6.03
C LYS A 309 -15.62 -39.71 -7.52
N LYS A 310 -16.80 -39.60 -8.12
CA LYS A 310 -17.03 -39.91 -9.54
C LYS A 310 -16.54 -38.81 -10.50
N GLY A 311 -16.25 -37.61 -9.98
CA GLY A 311 -15.77 -36.50 -10.76
C GLY A 311 -16.83 -35.81 -11.65
N ASP A 312 -18.09 -36.24 -11.59
CA ASP A 312 -19.21 -35.68 -12.36
C ASP A 312 -19.84 -34.45 -11.67
N LYS A 313 -19.63 -34.28 -10.37
CA LYS A 313 -20.13 -33.17 -9.59
C LYS A 313 -19.00 -32.14 -9.37
N TYR A 314 -18.93 -31.13 -10.22
CA TYR A 314 -17.87 -30.13 -10.19
C TYR A 314 -18.36 -28.75 -10.58
N LEU A 315 -17.62 -27.73 -10.21
CA LEU A 315 -17.68 -26.38 -10.78
C LEU A 315 -16.30 -25.98 -11.32
N ILE A 316 -16.29 -24.96 -12.19
CA ILE A 316 -15.07 -24.30 -12.63
C ILE A 316 -14.99 -22.95 -11.93
N ALA A 317 -13.95 -22.77 -11.11
CA ALA A 317 -13.62 -21.49 -10.53
C ALA A 317 -13.00 -20.59 -11.60
N LYS A 318 -13.66 -19.47 -11.92
CA LYS A 318 -13.19 -18.47 -12.91
C LYS A 318 -12.69 -17.21 -12.23
N ALA A 319 -11.68 -16.59 -12.79
CA ALA A 319 -11.14 -15.34 -12.29
C ALA A 319 -12.11 -14.18 -12.50
N LYS A 320 -12.37 -13.39 -11.46
CA LYS A 320 -13.21 -12.18 -11.55
C LYS A 320 -12.49 -11.03 -12.23
N ASP A 321 -11.19 -10.93 -11.99
CA ASP A 321 -10.32 -9.88 -12.51
C ASP A 321 -9.07 -10.49 -13.15
N GLU A 322 -8.38 -9.72 -13.97
CA GLU A 322 -7.05 -10.11 -14.46
C GLU A 322 -5.99 -9.85 -13.38
N PHE A 323 -4.90 -10.59 -13.44
CA PHE A 323 -3.73 -10.36 -12.62
C PHE A 323 -2.45 -10.45 -13.43
N SER A 324 -1.62 -9.47 -13.24
CA SER A 324 -0.33 -9.37 -13.91
C SER A 324 0.77 -9.03 -12.92
N ILE A 325 1.97 -9.47 -13.21
CA ILE A 325 3.11 -9.34 -12.34
C ILE A 325 4.33 -8.84 -13.11
N ALA A 326 5.14 -8.01 -12.43
CA ALA A 326 6.46 -7.65 -12.90
C ALA A 326 7.45 -8.77 -12.54
N LEU A 327 8.09 -9.35 -13.55
CA LEU A 327 9.09 -10.40 -13.41
C LEU A 327 10.48 -9.87 -13.73
N GLU A 328 11.48 -10.26 -12.96
CA GLU A 328 12.86 -9.92 -13.26
C GLU A 328 13.36 -10.71 -14.48
N ARG A 329 13.87 -10.00 -15.49
CA ARG A 329 14.41 -10.61 -16.70
C ARG A 329 15.63 -11.47 -16.38
N GLY A 330 15.70 -12.63 -17.02
CA GLY A 330 16.85 -13.55 -16.88
C GLY A 330 16.93 -14.23 -15.51
N LYS A 331 15.88 -14.16 -14.71
CA LYS A 331 15.72 -14.95 -13.47
C LYS A 331 14.76 -16.09 -13.70
N ASP A 332 14.99 -17.21 -13.02
CA ASP A 332 13.99 -18.26 -12.92
C ASP A 332 12.87 -17.78 -11.97
N ASN A 333 11.74 -17.46 -12.59
CA ASN A 333 10.58 -16.90 -11.91
C ASN A 333 9.52 -18.01 -11.78
N LYS A 334 9.55 -18.74 -10.67
CA LYS A 334 8.54 -19.77 -10.38
C LYS A 334 7.23 -19.12 -9.95
N ILE A 335 6.22 -19.21 -10.83
CA ILE A 335 4.86 -18.71 -10.56
C ILE A 335 3.97 -19.89 -10.21
N GLU A 336 3.31 -19.81 -9.07
CA GLU A 336 2.34 -20.80 -8.59
C GLU A 336 0.98 -20.13 -8.34
N LYS A 337 -0.11 -20.89 -8.50
CA LYS A 337 -1.48 -20.46 -8.21
C LYS A 337 -2.03 -21.34 -7.10
N LYS A 338 -2.64 -20.73 -6.08
CA LYS A 338 -3.26 -21.47 -4.97
C LYS A 338 -4.67 -20.98 -4.75
N THR A 339 -5.65 -21.81 -5.06
CA THR A 339 -7.06 -21.46 -4.87
C THR A 339 -7.49 -21.76 -3.45
N ILE A 340 -8.18 -20.81 -2.85
CA ILE A 340 -8.78 -20.90 -1.51
C ILE A 340 -10.27 -20.64 -1.67
N LEU A 341 -11.07 -21.67 -1.43
CA LEU A 341 -12.52 -21.61 -1.58
C LEU A 341 -13.25 -21.46 -0.25
N ASN A 342 -14.31 -20.69 -0.26
CA ASN A 342 -15.26 -20.60 0.84
C ASN A 342 -16.12 -21.89 0.84
N LYS A 343 -16.04 -22.70 1.88
CA LYS A 343 -16.83 -23.93 2.01
C LYS A 343 -18.32 -23.61 2.16
N LYS A 344 -19.13 -24.00 1.17
CA LYS A 344 -20.59 -23.84 1.16
C LYS A 344 -21.27 -25.13 0.78
N LYS A 345 -22.54 -25.28 1.17
CA LYS A 345 -23.41 -26.42 0.75
C LYS A 345 -23.97 -26.23 -0.66
N GLN A 346 -23.95 -25.00 -1.17
CA GLN A 346 -24.46 -24.64 -2.49
C GLN A 346 -23.67 -23.46 -3.03
N TYR A 347 -23.41 -23.44 -4.31
CA TYR A 347 -22.82 -22.32 -5.05
C TYR A 347 -23.75 -21.95 -6.20
N LYS A 348 -23.90 -20.64 -6.47
CA LYS A 348 -24.67 -20.14 -7.61
C LYS A 348 -23.73 -19.66 -8.70
N LYS A 349 -24.17 -19.75 -9.96
CA LYS A 349 -23.45 -19.19 -11.11
C LYS A 349 -23.17 -17.69 -10.89
N GLY A 350 -21.95 -17.27 -11.11
CA GLY A 350 -21.51 -15.87 -10.92
C GLY A 350 -21.28 -15.46 -9.47
N GLU A 351 -21.55 -16.34 -8.49
CA GLU A 351 -21.28 -16.08 -7.09
C GLU A 351 -19.78 -16.12 -6.78
N GLU A 352 -19.29 -15.17 -5.97
CA GLU A 352 -17.93 -15.21 -5.46
C GLU A 352 -17.77 -16.38 -4.49
N ILE A 353 -16.85 -17.29 -4.83
CA ILE A 353 -16.64 -18.55 -4.13
C ILE A 353 -15.32 -18.64 -3.38
N GLY A 354 -14.49 -17.62 -3.50
CA GLY A 354 -13.18 -17.58 -2.86
C GLY A 354 -12.20 -16.69 -3.58
N ARG A 355 -10.92 -17.03 -3.44
CA ARG A 355 -9.82 -16.31 -4.11
C ARG A 355 -8.76 -17.28 -4.63
N CYS A 356 -8.00 -16.84 -5.62
CA CYS A 356 -6.78 -17.48 -6.08
C CYS A 356 -5.59 -16.60 -5.69
N ASP A 357 -4.73 -17.10 -4.82
CA ASP A 357 -3.48 -16.46 -4.46
C ASP A 357 -2.42 -16.79 -5.52
N ILE A 358 -1.68 -15.78 -5.96
CA ILE A 358 -0.57 -15.91 -6.90
C ILE A 358 0.73 -15.80 -6.11
N LEU A 359 1.57 -16.83 -6.23
CA LEU A 359 2.85 -16.89 -5.55
C LEU A 359 3.98 -16.72 -6.58
N LEU A 360 4.95 -15.88 -6.24
CA LEU A 360 6.21 -15.75 -6.94
C LEU A 360 7.32 -16.27 -6.03
N ASN A 361 8.00 -17.34 -6.46
CA ASN A 361 9.06 -17.99 -5.69
C ASN A 361 8.61 -18.35 -4.25
N GLY A 362 7.38 -18.88 -4.12
CA GLY A 362 6.79 -19.30 -2.86
C GLY A 362 6.19 -18.19 -1.99
N LYS A 363 6.30 -16.91 -2.37
CA LYS A 363 5.70 -15.77 -1.65
C LYS A 363 4.45 -15.28 -2.36
N VAL A 364 3.36 -15.07 -1.62
CA VAL A 364 2.14 -14.45 -2.16
C VAL A 364 2.44 -13.03 -2.59
N CYS A 365 2.23 -12.74 -3.87
CA CYS A 365 2.42 -11.42 -4.47
C CYS A 365 1.11 -10.74 -4.87
N GLY A 366 -0.01 -11.46 -4.83
CA GLY A 366 -1.33 -10.92 -5.06
C GLY A 366 -2.39 -12.00 -5.06
N SER A 367 -3.65 -11.60 -5.18
CA SER A 367 -4.78 -12.52 -5.28
C SER A 367 -5.87 -11.95 -6.16
N VAL A 368 -6.63 -12.83 -6.80
CA VAL A 368 -7.86 -12.49 -7.54
C VAL A 368 -9.04 -13.23 -6.93
N LYS A 369 -10.20 -12.58 -6.93
CA LYS A 369 -11.45 -13.22 -6.55
C LYS A 369 -11.83 -14.24 -7.61
N VAL A 370 -12.43 -15.36 -7.18
CA VAL A 370 -12.94 -16.38 -8.09
C VAL A 370 -14.43 -16.57 -7.90
N TYR A 371 -15.13 -16.84 -9.01
CA TYR A 371 -16.57 -17.06 -9.03
C TYR A 371 -16.92 -18.40 -9.68
N SER A 372 -18.12 -18.92 -9.36
CA SER A 372 -18.61 -20.19 -9.93
C SER A 372 -19.13 -20.01 -11.37
N ASP A 373 -18.77 -20.91 -12.27
CA ASP A 373 -19.28 -20.95 -13.64
C ASP A 373 -20.73 -21.47 -13.73
N ARG A 374 -21.22 -22.16 -12.68
CA ARG A 374 -22.52 -22.84 -12.67
C ARG A 374 -23.14 -22.93 -11.28
N ASP A 375 -24.44 -23.27 -11.26
CA ASP A 375 -25.11 -23.67 -10.03
C ASP A 375 -24.71 -25.09 -9.65
N ILE A 376 -24.39 -25.31 -8.38
CA ILE A 376 -24.08 -26.64 -7.85
C ILE A 376 -24.49 -26.75 -6.37
N ARG A 377 -25.13 -27.89 -6.03
CA ARG A 377 -25.36 -28.27 -4.62
C ARG A 377 -24.33 -29.32 -4.23
N VAL A 378 -23.58 -29.04 -3.17
CA VAL A 378 -22.64 -29.98 -2.58
C VAL A 378 -23.45 -30.83 -1.61
N GLY A 379 -23.70 -32.11 -1.93
CA GLY A 379 -24.47 -33.03 -1.09
C GLY A 379 -23.78 -33.23 0.27
N ASN A 380 -24.58 -33.34 1.34
CA ASN A 380 -24.11 -33.93 2.59
C ASN A 380 -23.93 -35.44 2.36
N PHE A 381 -22.90 -36.03 2.98
CA PHE A 381 -22.66 -37.48 2.97
C PHE A 381 -23.93 -38.28 3.27
N LEU A 382 -24.81 -37.80 4.18
CA LEU A 382 -26.10 -38.41 4.50
C LEU A 382 -27.09 -38.42 3.32
N ASN A 383 -27.08 -37.40 2.44
CA ASN A 383 -27.93 -37.36 1.25
C ASN A 383 -27.39 -38.29 0.14
N GLU A 384 -26.07 -38.39 0.00
CA GLU A 384 -25.47 -39.37 -0.92
C GLU A 384 -25.71 -40.81 -0.47
N LEU A 385 -25.69 -41.05 0.85
CA LEU A 385 -26.07 -42.36 1.43
C LEU A 385 -27.54 -42.70 1.18
N LYS A 386 -28.44 -41.73 1.36
CA LYS A 386 -29.87 -41.87 1.10
C LYS A 386 -30.16 -42.12 -0.38
N ASP A 387 -29.53 -41.36 -1.31
CA ASP A 387 -29.69 -41.52 -2.75
C ASP A 387 -29.13 -42.88 -3.20
N ASN A 388 -28.03 -43.35 -2.62
CA ASN A 388 -27.49 -44.68 -2.91
C ASN A 388 -28.37 -45.80 -2.35
N LEU A 389 -28.95 -45.66 -1.19
CA LEU A 389 -29.93 -46.63 -0.63
C LEU A 389 -31.19 -46.69 -1.50
N ILE A 390 -31.76 -45.55 -1.90
CA ILE A 390 -32.92 -45.51 -2.82
C ILE A 390 -32.61 -46.24 -4.11
N LYS A 391 -31.48 -45.99 -4.75
CA LYS A 391 -31.04 -46.64 -6.00
C LYS A 391 -30.80 -48.14 -5.80
N MET A 392 -30.37 -48.59 -4.65
CA MET A 392 -30.24 -50.01 -4.32
C MET A 392 -31.61 -50.71 -4.22
N PHE A 393 -32.63 -50.03 -3.69
CA PHE A 393 -34.00 -50.54 -3.60
C PHE A 393 -34.71 -50.49 -4.98
N ASP A 394 -34.49 -49.46 -5.81
CA ASP A 394 -35.10 -49.34 -7.15
C ASP A 394 -34.54 -50.34 -8.16
N ASN A 395 -33.31 -50.85 -7.94
CA ASN A 395 -32.70 -51.90 -8.79
C ASN A 395 -32.94 -53.31 -8.27
N ALA A 396 -33.69 -53.48 -7.17
CA ALA A 396 -34.00 -54.80 -6.56
C ALA A 396 -35.45 -55.22 -6.82
N VAL A 397 -36.22 -54.47 -7.63
CA VAL A 397 -37.53 -54.82 -8.20
C VAL A 397 -37.35 -54.98 -9.71
#